data_5c16e0d2f61b79fe04d156386d1510a9
#
_entry.id   5c16e0d2f61b79fe04d156386d1510a9
#
_cell.length_a   1.000
_cell.length_b   1.000
_cell.length_c   1.000
_cell.angle_alpha   90.00
_cell.angle_beta   90.00
_cell.angle_gamma   90.00
#
_symmetry.space_group_name_H-M   'P 1'
#
loop_
_entity.id
_entity.type
_entity.pdbx_description
1 polymer ?
#
loop_
_entity_poly.entity_id
_entity_poly.type
_entity_poly.pdbx_seq_one_letter_code
_entity_poly.pdbx_strand_id
1 'polypeptide(L)'
;IGVRLVGSEMCIRDSRKLKVIDKEWADTVFLCRKGQPVKNSTYDTALFKICDKAGIKRFSMHVLRHTFATRCIEGGMMPKTLQKILGHSNIGITMNLYVHITEEEKQKEIDLVAEALKAGVAI
;
A
#
# COMPACT_ATOMS: atom_id res chain seq x y z
N ILE A 1 -9.44 7.37 -15.88
CA ILE A 1 -9.47 8.85 -15.77
C ILE A 1 -10.60 9.28 -14.83
N GLY A 2 -11.79 8.72 -14.92
CA GLY A 2 -12.91 9.05 -14.03
C GLY A 2 -12.69 8.70 -12.56
N VAL A 3 -11.99 7.63 -12.27
CA VAL A 3 -11.71 7.15 -10.90
C VAL A 3 -10.91 8.16 -10.06
N ARG A 4 -9.97 8.85 -10.66
CA ARG A 4 -9.16 9.88 -9.99
C ARG A 4 -10.01 11.05 -9.50
N LEU A 5 -11.00 11.45 -10.25
CA LEU A 5 -11.84 12.61 -9.95
C LEU A 5 -12.87 12.30 -8.84
N VAL A 6 -13.45 11.12 -8.84
CA VAL A 6 -14.45 10.73 -7.82
C VAL A 6 -13.86 10.73 -6.42
N GLY A 7 -12.68 10.12 -6.22
CA GLY A 7 -12.02 10.11 -4.92
C GLY A 7 -11.58 11.50 -4.46
N SER A 8 -11.00 12.31 -5.34
CA SER A 8 -10.56 13.67 -5.01
C SER A 8 -11.72 14.62 -4.77
N GLU A 9 -12.84 14.49 -5.49
CA GLU A 9 -14.03 15.32 -5.26
C GLU A 9 -14.69 15.04 -3.92
N MET A 10 -14.78 13.78 -3.49
CA MET A 10 -15.28 13.43 -2.15
C MET A 10 -14.38 14.01 -1.05
N CYS A 11 -13.08 13.89 -1.17
CA CYS A 11 -12.12 14.45 -0.22
C CYS A 11 -12.19 15.99 -0.17
N ILE A 12 -12.30 16.66 -1.32
CA ILE A 12 -12.47 18.11 -1.43
C ILE A 12 -13.79 18.55 -0.78
N ARG A 13 -14.89 17.81 -1.00
CA ARG A 13 -16.19 18.11 -0.41
C ARG A 13 -16.14 18.01 1.12
N ASP A 14 -15.49 16.99 1.66
CA ASP A 14 -15.39 16.80 3.10
C ASP A 14 -14.46 17.82 3.76
N SER A 15 -13.37 18.19 3.11
CA SER A 15 -12.49 19.25 3.59
C SER A 15 -13.17 20.63 3.60
N ARG A 16 -14.06 20.93 2.64
CA ARG A 16 -14.85 22.17 2.61
C ARG A 16 -15.82 22.34 3.77
N LYS A 17 -16.19 21.24 4.45
CA LYS A 17 -17.02 21.30 5.67
C LYS A 17 -16.22 21.67 6.91
N LEU A 18 -14.91 21.68 6.85
CA LEU A 18 -14.05 22.11 7.94
C LEU A 18 -14.08 23.64 8.03
N LYS A 19 -14.44 24.16 9.20
CA LYS A 19 -14.54 25.62 9.44
C LYS A 19 -13.18 26.31 9.47
N VAL A 20 -12.10 25.57 9.70
CA VAL A 20 -10.73 26.09 9.79
C VAL A 20 -9.81 25.09 9.10
N ILE A 21 -9.24 25.47 7.96
CA ILE A 21 -8.12 24.75 7.32
C ILE A 21 -6.90 25.65 7.52
N ASP A 22 -5.91 25.13 8.21
CA ASP A 22 -4.61 25.80 8.31
C ASP A 22 -4.00 25.91 6.91
N LYS A 23 -3.50 27.10 6.54
CA LYS A 23 -2.94 27.32 5.20
C LYS A 23 -1.78 26.38 4.89
N GLU A 24 -1.05 25.95 5.92
CA GLU A 24 0.04 24.99 5.82
C GLU A 24 -0.43 23.61 5.28
N TRP A 25 -1.69 23.25 5.54
CA TRP A 25 -2.25 21.93 5.20
C TRP A 25 -3.32 21.99 4.11
N ALA A 26 -3.40 23.12 3.38
CA ALA A 26 -4.44 23.34 2.36
C ALA A 26 -4.45 22.26 1.24
N ASP A 27 -3.28 21.72 0.92
CA ASP A 27 -3.11 20.69 -0.11
C ASP A 27 -3.20 19.25 0.43
N THR A 28 -3.45 19.10 1.74
CA THR A 28 -3.55 17.78 2.36
C THR A 28 -4.94 17.18 2.14
N VAL A 29 -4.99 15.97 1.60
CA VAL A 29 -6.25 15.30 1.23
C VAL A 29 -7.03 14.83 2.47
N PHE A 30 -6.33 14.29 3.48
CA PHE A 30 -6.95 13.74 4.68
C PHE A 30 -6.63 14.59 5.90
N LEU A 31 -7.64 15.33 6.35
CA LEU A 31 -7.55 16.19 7.52
C LEU A 31 -8.47 15.69 8.64
N CYS A 32 -8.02 15.85 9.89
CA CYS A 32 -8.86 15.64 11.05
C CYS A 32 -9.82 16.83 11.25
N ARG A 33 -10.77 16.72 12.17
CA ARG A 33 -11.74 17.81 12.46
C ARG A 33 -11.11 19.15 12.86
N LYS A 34 -9.84 19.13 13.28
CA LYS A 34 -9.06 20.31 13.65
C LYS A 34 -8.31 20.96 12.47
N GLY A 35 -8.48 20.45 11.25
CA GLY A 35 -7.79 20.95 10.06
C GLY A 35 -6.32 20.54 9.94
N GLN A 36 -5.88 19.56 10.71
CA GLN A 36 -4.51 19.03 10.69
C GLN A 36 -4.47 17.65 10.01
N PRO A 37 -3.32 17.22 9.46
CA PRO A 37 -3.17 15.89 8.90
C PRO A 37 -3.55 14.80 9.90
N VAL A 38 -4.23 13.75 9.42
CA VAL A 38 -4.57 12.60 10.26
C VAL A 38 -3.31 11.80 10.56
N LYS A 39 -3.08 11.48 11.82
CA LYS A 39 -1.94 10.66 12.25
C LYS A 39 -2.15 9.20 11.85
N ASN A 40 -1.07 8.50 11.49
CA ASN A 40 -1.11 7.06 11.13
C ASN A 40 -1.73 6.21 12.24
N SER A 41 -1.46 6.51 13.50
CA SER A 41 -2.05 5.82 14.65
C SER A 41 -3.58 5.88 14.69
N THR A 42 -4.19 6.94 14.17
CA THR A 42 -5.65 7.09 14.07
C THR A 42 -6.23 6.09 13.06
N TYR A 43 -5.57 5.94 11.91
CA TYR A 43 -5.96 4.95 10.92
C TYR A 43 -5.80 3.51 11.44
N ASP A 44 -4.67 3.21 12.09
CA ASP A 44 -4.42 1.89 12.65
C ASP A 44 -5.47 1.55 13.73
N THR A 45 -5.84 2.50 14.59
CA THR A 45 -6.88 2.30 15.60
C THR A 45 -8.25 2.00 14.96
N ALA A 46 -8.61 2.70 13.89
CA ALA A 46 -9.85 2.45 13.17
C ALA A 46 -9.83 1.08 12.49
N LEU A 47 -8.70 0.72 11.85
CA LEU A 47 -8.50 -0.54 11.19
C LEU A 47 -8.57 -1.72 12.16
N PHE A 48 -7.96 -1.61 13.34
CA PHE A 48 -8.02 -2.64 14.39
C PHE A 48 -9.46 -2.92 14.85
N LYS A 49 -10.27 -1.86 15.00
CA LYS A 49 -11.70 -2.04 15.34
C LYS A 49 -12.46 -2.79 14.22
N ILE A 50 -12.11 -2.56 12.95
CA ILE A 50 -12.70 -3.27 11.82
C ILE A 50 -12.27 -4.75 11.84
N CYS A 51 -10.97 -5.01 12.06
CA CYS A 51 -10.44 -6.36 12.17
C CYS A 51 -11.12 -7.15 13.30
N ASP A 52 -11.28 -6.52 14.47
CA ASP A 52 -11.94 -7.15 15.63
C ASP A 52 -13.40 -7.50 15.32
N LYS A 53 -14.14 -6.59 14.67
CA LYS A 53 -15.52 -6.85 14.24
C LYS A 53 -15.64 -7.97 13.21
N ALA A 54 -14.65 -8.06 12.32
CA ALA A 54 -14.59 -9.08 11.27
C ALA A 54 -14.05 -10.43 11.77
N GLY A 55 -13.54 -10.52 13.00
CA GLY A 55 -12.95 -11.73 13.56
C GLY A 55 -11.63 -12.14 12.89
N ILE A 56 -10.90 -11.17 12.33
CA ILE A 56 -9.61 -11.40 11.64
C ILE A 56 -8.44 -10.81 12.45
N LYS A 57 -7.25 -11.35 12.22
CA LYS A 57 -6.03 -10.84 12.86
C LYS A 57 -5.82 -9.36 12.52
N ARG A 58 -5.51 -8.56 13.55
CA ARG A 58 -5.19 -7.14 13.37
C ARG A 58 -3.96 -6.94 12.49
N PHE A 59 -4.03 -5.97 11.58
CA PHE A 59 -2.91 -5.51 10.76
C PHE A 59 -2.95 -3.98 10.65
N SER A 60 -1.78 -3.36 10.43
CA SER A 60 -1.64 -1.91 10.35
C SER A 60 -1.73 -1.39 8.91
N MET A 61 -1.88 -0.08 8.75
CA MET A 61 -1.80 0.58 7.45
C MET A 61 -0.45 0.33 6.75
N HIS A 62 0.62 0.13 7.51
CA HIS A 62 1.93 -0.22 6.95
C HIS A 62 1.92 -1.58 6.25
N VAL A 63 1.21 -2.55 6.80
CA VAL A 63 1.03 -3.88 6.18
C VAL A 63 0.27 -3.77 4.86
N LEU A 64 -0.79 -2.95 4.80
CA LEU A 64 -1.51 -2.68 3.55
C LEU A 64 -0.61 -2.05 2.50
N ARG A 65 0.21 -1.08 2.90
CA ARG A 65 1.18 -0.44 2.01
C ARG A 65 2.20 -1.46 1.48
N HIS A 66 2.68 -2.34 2.33
CA HIS A 66 3.61 -3.40 1.95
C HIS A 66 2.96 -4.39 0.97
N THR A 67 1.73 -4.83 1.26
CA THR A 67 0.96 -5.70 0.38
C THR A 67 0.73 -5.07 -0.99
N PHE A 68 0.38 -3.78 -1.03
CA PHE A 68 0.24 -3.04 -2.29
C PHE A 68 1.55 -3.04 -3.08
N ALA A 69 2.68 -2.73 -2.43
CA ALA A 69 3.99 -2.72 -3.07
C ALA A 69 4.36 -4.10 -3.64
N THR A 70 4.13 -5.17 -2.87
CA THR A 70 4.34 -6.56 -3.31
C THR A 70 3.53 -6.87 -4.57
N ARG A 71 2.23 -6.59 -4.55
CA ARG A 71 1.36 -6.81 -5.71
C ARG A 71 1.76 -6.00 -6.94
N CYS A 72 2.26 -4.79 -6.76
CA CYS A 72 2.79 -3.99 -7.87
C CYS A 72 4.04 -4.62 -8.48
N ILE A 73 4.93 -5.16 -7.66
CA ILE A 73 6.17 -5.84 -8.12
C ILE A 73 5.82 -7.14 -8.85
N GLU A 74 4.97 -7.99 -8.27
CA GLU A 74 4.45 -9.22 -8.88
C GLU A 74 3.77 -8.92 -10.24
N GLY A 75 3.08 -7.79 -10.35
CA GLY A 75 2.48 -7.30 -11.60
C GLY A 75 3.46 -6.68 -12.59
N GLY A 76 4.77 -6.71 -12.32
CA GLY A 76 5.82 -6.22 -13.22
C GLY A 76 6.04 -4.70 -13.17
N MET A 77 5.57 -4.00 -12.13
CA MET A 77 5.79 -2.56 -12.01
C MET A 77 7.27 -2.26 -11.79
N MET A 78 7.79 -1.29 -12.54
CA MET A 78 9.18 -0.85 -12.42
C MET A 78 9.46 -0.21 -11.05
N PRO A 79 10.60 -0.54 -10.40
CA PRO A 79 10.93 -0.02 -9.06
C PRO A 79 10.90 1.50 -8.96
N LYS A 80 11.32 2.20 -10.00
CA LYS A 80 11.32 3.67 -10.04
C LYS A 80 9.91 4.27 -10.03
N THR A 81 8.97 3.63 -10.70
CA THR A 81 7.55 4.01 -10.69
C THR A 81 6.95 3.76 -9.32
N LEU A 82 7.21 2.60 -8.74
CA LEU A 82 6.75 2.23 -7.41
C LEU A 82 7.30 3.18 -6.33
N GLN A 83 8.60 3.56 -6.42
CA GLN A 83 9.20 4.55 -5.53
C GLN A 83 8.41 5.87 -5.52
N LYS A 84 8.06 6.36 -6.70
CA LYS A 84 7.28 7.62 -6.84
C LYS A 84 5.89 7.50 -6.24
N ILE A 85 5.19 6.40 -6.50
CA ILE A 85 3.84 6.15 -5.97
C ILE A 85 3.86 6.06 -4.45
N LEU A 86 4.83 5.35 -3.89
CA LEU A 86 4.99 5.20 -2.45
C LEU A 86 5.56 6.45 -1.77
N GLY A 87 6.13 7.39 -2.51
CA GLY A 87 6.76 8.57 -1.94
C GLY A 87 8.03 8.26 -1.13
N HIS A 88 8.75 7.17 -1.48
CA HIS A 88 10.01 6.86 -0.84
C HIS A 88 11.10 7.85 -1.26
N SER A 89 11.70 8.54 -0.30
CA SER A 89 12.81 9.48 -0.55
C SER A 89 14.06 8.77 -1.08
N ASN A 90 14.30 7.54 -0.63
CA ASN A 90 15.42 6.71 -1.06
C ASN A 90 14.92 5.51 -1.87
N ILE A 91 15.47 5.35 -3.08
CA ILE A 91 15.15 4.20 -3.95
C ILE A 91 15.62 2.87 -3.37
N GLY A 92 16.65 2.88 -2.52
CA GLY A 92 17.17 1.67 -1.86
C GLY A 92 16.11 0.91 -1.10
N ILE A 93 15.16 1.59 -0.45
CA ILE A 93 14.04 0.97 0.27
C ILE A 93 13.16 0.16 -0.69
N THR A 94 12.83 0.73 -1.84
CA THR A 94 12.03 0.06 -2.88
C THR A 94 12.80 -1.06 -3.56
N MET A 95 14.09 -0.87 -3.81
CA MET A 95 14.96 -1.87 -4.43
C MET A 95 15.16 -3.09 -3.54
N ASN A 96 15.37 -2.92 -2.25
CA ASN A 96 15.49 -4.04 -1.31
C ASN A 96 14.21 -4.89 -1.29
N LEU A 97 13.05 -4.25 -1.29
CA LEU A 97 11.77 -4.94 -1.37
C LEU A 97 11.63 -5.69 -2.70
N TYR A 98 12.01 -5.06 -3.81
CA TYR A 98 11.96 -5.66 -5.14
C TYR A 98 12.83 -6.93 -5.23
N VAL A 99 14.07 -6.85 -4.79
CA VAL A 99 15.01 -8.00 -4.79
C VAL A 99 14.45 -9.15 -3.96
N HIS A 100 14.00 -8.86 -2.75
CA HIS A 100 13.45 -9.88 -1.85
C HIS A 100 12.26 -10.63 -2.48
N ILE A 101 11.30 -9.92 -3.06
CA ILE A 101 10.12 -10.52 -3.68
C ILE A 101 10.50 -11.34 -4.92
N THR A 102 11.39 -10.82 -5.77
CA THR A 102 11.81 -11.54 -6.98
C THR A 102 12.64 -12.78 -6.67
N GLU A 103 13.39 -12.80 -5.60
CA GLU A 103 14.11 -14.00 -5.14
C GLU A 103 13.15 -15.05 -4.58
N GLU A 104 12.13 -14.66 -3.83
CA GLU A 104 11.09 -15.58 -3.36
C GLU A 104 10.31 -16.21 -4.52
N GLU A 105 9.97 -15.42 -5.55
CA GLU A 105 9.31 -15.94 -6.77
C GLU A 105 10.18 -16.95 -7.49
N LYS A 106 11.46 -16.65 -7.72
CA LYS A 106 12.42 -17.59 -8.33
C LYS A 106 12.51 -18.89 -7.54
N GLN A 107 12.57 -18.82 -6.22
CA GLN A 107 12.65 -20.02 -5.39
C GLN A 107 11.40 -20.90 -5.53
N LYS A 108 10.21 -20.29 -5.54
CA LYS A 108 8.96 -21.04 -5.79
C LYS A 108 8.95 -21.73 -7.15
N GLU A 109 9.41 -21.06 -8.20
CA GLU A 109 9.51 -21.64 -9.53
C GLU A 109 10.48 -22.83 -9.57
N ILE A 110 11.64 -22.70 -8.90
CA ILE A 110 12.62 -23.80 -8.79
C ILE A 110 12.02 -24.98 -8.04
N ASP A 111 11.31 -24.75 -6.94
CA ASP A 111 10.68 -25.80 -6.15
C ASP A 111 9.60 -26.54 -6.96
N LEU A 112 8.78 -25.81 -7.74
CA LEU A 112 7.80 -26.42 -8.64
C LEU A 112 8.44 -27.32 -9.69
N VAL A 113 9.53 -26.88 -10.31
CA VAL A 113 10.28 -27.68 -11.29
C VAL A 113 10.88 -28.93 -10.63
N ALA A 114 11.46 -28.77 -9.43
CA ALA A 114 12.03 -29.88 -8.69
C ALA A 114 10.98 -30.95 -8.31
N GLU A 115 9.78 -30.53 -7.93
CA GLU A 115 8.65 -31.42 -7.65
C GLU A 115 8.18 -32.14 -8.91
N ALA A 116 8.04 -31.43 -10.04
CA ALA A 116 7.67 -32.03 -11.32
C ALA A 116 8.68 -33.09 -11.80
N LEU A 117 9.98 -32.82 -11.63
CA LEU A 117 11.04 -33.79 -11.96
C LEU A 117 10.99 -35.03 -11.05
N LYS A 118 10.73 -34.86 -9.75
CA LYS A 118 10.57 -36.00 -8.82
C LYS A 118 9.34 -36.84 -9.13
N ALA A 119 8.26 -36.21 -9.60
CA ALA A 119 7.04 -36.92 -10.01
C ALA A 119 7.16 -37.65 -11.36
N GLY A 120 8.30 -37.55 -12.04
CA GLY A 120 8.53 -38.22 -13.36
C GLY A 120 7.72 -37.60 -14.50
N VAL A 121 7.23 -36.38 -14.33
CA VAL A 121 6.53 -35.65 -15.39
C VAL A 121 7.57 -35.04 -16.32
N ALA A 122 7.58 -35.44 -17.59
CA ALA A 122 8.40 -34.80 -18.62
C ALA A 122 7.92 -33.34 -18.81
N ILE A 123 8.86 -32.44 -18.70
CA ILE A 123 8.64 -31.04 -18.95
C ILE A 123 8.65 -30.75 -20.45
#